data_7a67fb42005a03b66e592db7f43e2bf5
#
_entry.id   7a67fb42005a03b66e592db7f43e2bf5
#
_cell.length_a   1.000
_cell.length_b   1.000
_cell.length_c   1.000
_cell.angle_alpha   90.00
_cell.angle_beta   90.00
_cell.angle_gamma   90.00
#
_symmetry.space_group_name_H-M   'P 1'
#
loop_
_entity.id
_entity.type
_entity.pdbx_description
1 polymer ?
#
loop_
_entity_poly.entity_id
_entity_poly.type
_entity_poly.pdbx_seq_one_letter_code
_entity_poly.pdbx_strand_id
1 'polypeptide(L)'
;LLSGEVAPASSERASWFARLLALSRLALAEQRLPHTNAGPLSRREMAALARLNPSMGLMLEGLGAAYDALHRRAPSKRLDVRLAQLEQAGRLGVPFTTGLLLGVGETWDQRRDALRLLADMQRRRGHLQEVILQPWRPGGASARPLSPPEQADLLEVISLARRELPPEIHLQTPPNLWPWEALPAALEAGIDDLGGIDAVDVINPAYPQPLPE
;
A
#
# COMPACT_ATOMS: atom_id res chain seq x y z
N LEU A 1 -2.10 -10.97 5.07
CA LEU A 1 -1.74 -11.95 4.03
C LEU A 1 -1.25 -11.21 2.79
N LEU A 2 0.01 -11.36 2.44
CA LEU A 2 0.55 -10.92 1.17
C LEU A 2 0.60 -12.12 0.22
N SER A 3 0.15 -11.95 -1.00
CA SER A 3 0.14 -13.00 -2.02
C SER A 3 0.62 -12.44 -3.36
N GLY A 4 1.29 -13.26 -4.14
CA GLY A 4 1.52 -12.94 -5.55
C GLY A 4 0.20 -12.81 -6.30
N GLU A 5 0.17 -11.95 -7.29
CA GLU A 5 -1.01 -11.74 -8.13
C GLU A 5 -1.16 -12.89 -9.14
N VAL A 6 -2.36 -13.44 -9.25
CA VAL A 6 -2.72 -14.44 -10.25
C VAL A 6 -3.70 -13.84 -11.24
N ALA A 7 -3.39 -13.93 -12.53
CA ALA A 7 -4.24 -13.34 -13.58
C ALA A 7 -5.67 -13.93 -13.56
N PRO A 8 -6.71 -13.11 -13.83
CA PRO A 8 -8.10 -13.59 -13.81
C PRO A 8 -8.37 -14.80 -14.72
N ALA A 9 -7.67 -14.89 -15.86
CA ALA A 9 -7.82 -15.99 -16.83
C ALA A 9 -6.91 -17.20 -16.54
N SER A 10 -6.11 -17.17 -15.47
CA SER A 10 -5.23 -18.29 -15.12
C SER A 10 -6.01 -19.50 -14.62
N SER A 11 -5.62 -20.69 -15.06
CA SER A 11 -6.15 -21.94 -14.55
C SER A 11 -5.91 -22.14 -13.03
N GLU A 12 -4.93 -21.43 -12.46
CA GLU A 12 -4.58 -21.48 -11.04
C GLU A 12 -5.44 -20.52 -10.19
N ARG A 13 -6.23 -19.63 -10.82
CA ARG A 13 -6.99 -18.59 -10.10
C ARG A 13 -7.89 -19.17 -9.01
N ALA A 14 -8.61 -20.25 -9.33
CA ALA A 14 -9.55 -20.85 -8.39
C ALA A 14 -8.85 -21.49 -7.18
N SER A 15 -7.77 -22.22 -7.39
CA SER A 15 -6.99 -22.85 -6.32
C SER A 15 -6.25 -21.83 -5.45
N TRP A 16 -5.69 -20.80 -6.07
CA TRP A 16 -5.08 -19.68 -5.38
C TRP A 16 -6.10 -18.95 -4.50
N PHE A 17 -7.28 -18.63 -5.03
CA PHE A 17 -8.30 -17.94 -4.27
C PHE A 17 -8.85 -18.79 -3.11
N ALA A 18 -9.04 -20.09 -3.33
CA ALA A 18 -9.44 -21.03 -2.27
C ALA A 18 -8.40 -21.06 -1.12
N ARG A 19 -7.12 -20.96 -1.46
CA ARG A 19 -6.04 -20.88 -0.47
C ARG A 19 -6.11 -19.59 0.35
N LEU A 20 -6.37 -18.43 -0.27
CA LEU A 20 -6.55 -17.17 0.46
C LEU A 20 -7.70 -17.25 1.46
N LEU A 21 -8.83 -17.84 1.07
CA LEU A 21 -9.96 -18.06 1.98
C LEU A 21 -9.60 -19.01 3.13
N ALA A 22 -8.87 -20.07 2.84
CA ALA A 22 -8.43 -21.01 3.86
C ALA A 22 -7.47 -20.38 4.87
N LEU A 23 -6.50 -19.58 4.40
CA LEU A 23 -5.57 -18.86 5.26
C LEU A 23 -6.26 -17.78 6.09
N SER A 24 -7.26 -17.08 5.54
CA SER A 24 -8.06 -16.11 6.29
C SER A 24 -8.85 -16.79 7.41
N ARG A 25 -9.45 -17.96 7.14
CA ARG A 25 -10.14 -18.75 8.17
C ARG A 25 -9.19 -19.26 9.25
N LEU A 26 -8.02 -19.73 8.86
CA LEU A 26 -6.99 -20.16 9.80
C LEU A 26 -6.55 -19.00 10.72
N ALA A 27 -6.29 -17.82 10.17
CA ALA A 27 -5.95 -16.65 10.97
C ALA A 27 -7.03 -16.35 12.02
N LEU A 28 -8.31 -16.37 11.62
CA LEU A 28 -9.43 -16.17 12.55
C LEU A 28 -9.51 -17.27 13.62
N ALA A 29 -9.27 -18.53 13.27
CA ALA A 29 -9.23 -19.65 14.22
C ALA A 29 -8.11 -19.47 15.26
N GLU A 30 -6.99 -18.87 14.85
CA GLU A 30 -5.86 -18.51 15.71
C GLU A 30 -6.04 -17.13 16.40
N GLN A 31 -7.26 -16.60 16.41
CA GLN A 31 -7.60 -15.31 17.04
C GLN A 31 -6.79 -14.12 16.46
N ARG A 32 -6.45 -14.17 15.17
CA ARG A 32 -5.79 -13.11 14.43
C ARG A 32 -6.75 -12.47 13.43
N LEU A 33 -6.68 -11.17 13.29
CA LEU A 33 -7.45 -10.43 12.30
C LEU A 33 -6.70 -10.41 10.96
N PRO A 34 -7.16 -11.14 9.93
CA PRO A 34 -6.46 -11.13 8.66
C PRO A 34 -6.66 -9.81 7.90
N HIS A 35 -5.58 -9.27 7.38
CA HIS A 35 -5.57 -8.23 6.37
C HIS A 35 -4.99 -8.82 5.09
N THR A 36 -5.68 -8.71 3.95
CA THR A 36 -5.25 -9.34 2.70
C THR A 36 -4.93 -8.33 1.62
N ASN A 37 -3.70 -8.40 1.10
CA ASN A 37 -3.26 -7.73 -0.11
C ASN A 37 -2.89 -8.80 -1.14
N ALA A 38 -3.79 -9.05 -2.09
CA ALA A 38 -3.72 -10.16 -3.04
C ALA A 38 -3.79 -9.68 -4.52
N GLY A 39 -3.55 -8.39 -4.75
CA GLY A 39 -3.72 -7.80 -6.08
C GLY A 39 -5.20 -7.63 -6.48
N PRO A 40 -5.48 -7.37 -7.77
CA PRO A 40 -6.84 -7.15 -8.24
C PRO A 40 -7.74 -8.37 -8.11
N LEU A 41 -8.91 -8.15 -7.53
CA LEU A 41 -9.94 -9.16 -7.27
C LEU A 41 -11.21 -8.84 -8.07
N SER A 42 -11.92 -9.87 -8.53
CA SER A 42 -13.29 -9.69 -8.98
C SER A 42 -14.18 -9.26 -7.80
N ARG A 43 -15.34 -8.67 -8.10
CA ARG A 43 -16.30 -8.26 -7.06
C ARG A 43 -16.72 -9.42 -6.16
N ARG A 44 -16.89 -10.62 -6.72
CA ARG A 44 -17.26 -11.82 -5.96
C ARG A 44 -16.13 -12.27 -5.02
N GLU A 45 -14.90 -12.25 -5.49
CA GLU A 45 -13.72 -12.60 -4.69
C GLU A 45 -13.52 -11.59 -3.56
N MET A 46 -13.57 -10.29 -3.86
CA MET A 46 -13.44 -9.24 -2.83
C MET A 46 -14.55 -9.35 -1.78
N ALA A 47 -15.80 -9.52 -2.19
CA ALA A 47 -16.92 -9.69 -1.26
C ALA A 47 -16.80 -10.98 -0.41
N ALA A 48 -16.25 -12.06 -0.95
CA ALA A 48 -16.03 -13.28 -0.20
C ALA A 48 -14.90 -13.14 0.85
N LEU A 49 -13.79 -12.47 0.50
CA LEU A 49 -12.70 -12.17 1.43
C LEU A 49 -13.14 -11.18 2.50
N ALA A 50 -13.92 -10.16 2.17
CA ALA A 50 -14.43 -9.16 3.11
C ALA A 50 -15.25 -9.73 4.28
N ARG A 51 -15.81 -10.93 4.11
CA ARG A 51 -16.50 -11.63 5.21
C ARG A 51 -15.55 -12.23 6.25
N LEU A 52 -14.29 -12.35 5.91
CA LEU A 52 -13.24 -12.97 6.73
C LEU A 52 -12.16 -11.97 7.13
N ASN A 53 -12.01 -10.89 6.38
CA ASN A 53 -10.95 -9.90 6.56
C ASN A 53 -11.59 -8.58 7.00
N PRO A 54 -11.25 -8.06 8.20
CA PRO A 54 -11.68 -6.75 8.66
C PRO A 54 -11.24 -5.62 7.74
N SER A 55 -10.13 -5.80 7.05
CA SER A 55 -9.60 -4.85 6.08
C SER A 55 -8.85 -5.57 4.96
N MET A 56 -8.68 -4.86 3.84
CA MET A 56 -7.91 -5.32 2.69
C MET A 56 -7.04 -4.20 2.15
N GLY A 57 -6.09 -4.51 1.28
CA GLY A 57 -5.20 -3.49 0.73
C GLY A 57 -4.83 -3.70 -0.72
N LEU A 58 -4.54 -2.58 -1.39
CA LEU A 58 -3.94 -2.53 -2.72
C LEU A 58 -3.36 -1.13 -2.96
N MET A 59 -2.06 -1.03 -3.23
CA MET A 59 -1.40 0.23 -3.55
C MET A 59 -1.98 0.85 -4.82
N LEU A 60 -2.31 2.15 -4.78
CA LEU A 60 -2.60 2.94 -5.99
C LEU A 60 -1.33 3.06 -6.85
N GLU A 61 -0.17 3.10 -6.23
CA GLU A 61 1.17 3.37 -6.74
C GLU A 61 1.38 4.87 -6.99
N GLY A 62 0.65 5.50 -7.90
CA GLY A 62 0.70 6.91 -8.19
C GLY A 62 0.10 7.28 -9.55
N LEU A 63 0.33 8.52 -9.99
CA LEU A 63 -0.17 9.07 -11.24
C LEU A 63 0.96 9.48 -12.18
N GLY A 64 0.78 9.25 -13.48
CA GLY A 64 1.63 9.77 -14.53
C GLY A 64 2.57 8.76 -15.18
N ALA A 65 3.26 9.24 -16.21
CA ALA A 65 4.04 8.40 -17.12
C ALA A 65 5.21 7.64 -16.45
N ALA A 66 5.71 8.14 -15.32
CA ALA A 66 6.77 7.46 -14.56
C ALA A 66 6.29 6.09 -14.05
N TYR A 67 5.06 6.03 -13.53
CA TYR A 67 4.47 4.77 -13.07
C TYR A 67 4.09 3.85 -14.22
N ASP A 68 3.59 4.40 -15.34
CA ASP A 68 3.30 3.61 -16.55
C ASP A 68 4.57 2.94 -17.09
N ALA A 69 5.69 3.68 -17.08
CA ALA A 69 6.99 3.16 -17.50
C ALA A 69 7.52 2.09 -16.53
N LEU A 70 7.45 2.35 -15.21
CA LEU A 70 7.88 1.42 -14.18
C LEU A 70 7.10 0.10 -14.25
N HIS A 71 5.79 0.19 -14.45
CA HIS A 71 4.87 -0.95 -14.40
C HIS A 71 4.44 -1.47 -15.79
N ARG A 72 5.14 -1.10 -16.86
CA ARG A 72 4.79 -1.47 -18.26
C ARG A 72 4.56 -2.98 -18.51
N ARG A 73 5.13 -3.84 -17.66
CA ARG A 73 4.97 -5.30 -17.73
C ARG A 73 4.03 -5.88 -16.67
N ALA A 74 3.37 -5.04 -15.92
CA ALA A 74 2.47 -5.42 -14.82
C ALA A 74 1.05 -4.86 -15.09
N PRO A 75 0.23 -5.53 -15.93
CA PRO A 75 -1.11 -5.05 -16.30
C PRO A 75 -2.02 -4.77 -15.11
N SER A 76 -1.85 -5.51 -14.02
CA SER A 76 -2.58 -5.33 -12.76
C SER A 76 -2.27 -4.01 -12.04
N LYS A 77 -1.16 -3.37 -12.40
CA LYS A 77 -0.72 -2.08 -11.83
C LYS A 77 -1.12 -0.87 -12.69
N ARG A 78 -1.85 -1.07 -13.76
CA ARG A 78 -2.41 0.05 -14.52
C ARG A 78 -3.34 0.88 -13.65
N LEU A 79 -3.28 2.18 -13.82
CA LEU A 79 -4.07 3.14 -13.03
C LEU A 79 -5.58 2.83 -13.05
N ASP A 80 -6.14 2.54 -14.23
CA ASP A 80 -7.55 2.21 -14.38
C ASP A 80 -7.95 0.95 -13.58
N VAL A 81 -7.08 -0.07 -13.55
CA VAL A 81 -7.29 -1.28 -12.75
C VAL A 81 -7.24 -0.96 -11.26
N ARG A 82 -6.23 -0.19 -10.81
CA ARG A 82 -6.07 0.18 -9.39
C ARG A 82 -7.26 1.02 -8.90
N LEU A 83 -7.66 2.03 -9.66
CA LEU A 83 -8.84 2.85 -9.34
C LEU A 83 -10.13 2.03 -9.27
N ALA A 84 -10.34 1.11 -10.22
CA ALA A 84 -11.49 0.23 -10.21
C ALA A 84 -11.54 -0.65 -8.95
N GLN A 85 -10.38 -1.12 -8.44
CA GLN A 85 -10.30 -1.90 -7.21
C GLN A 85 -10.64 -1.06 -5.97
N LEU A 86 -10.09 0.14 -5.85
CA LEU A 86 -10.39 1.06 -4.75
C LEU A 86 -11.88 1.43 -4.73
N GLU A 87 -12.45 1.79 -5.88
CA GLU A 87 -13.88 2.07 -6.01
C GLU A 87 -14.76 0.84 -5.68
N GLN A 88 -14.31 -0.35 -6.04
CA GLN A 88 -15.01 -1.59 -5.72
C GLN A 88 -15.02 -1.86 -4.22
N ALA A 89 -13.88 -1.65 -3.53
CA ALA A 89 -13.79 -1.77 -2.08
C ALA A 89 -14.77 -0.81 -1.39
N GLY A 90 -14.80 0.46 -1.83
CA GLY A 90 -15.73 1.46 -1.31
C GLY A 90 -17.20 1.11 -1.53
N ARG A 91 -17.56 0.55 -2.69
CA ARG A 91 -18.93 0.07 -2.96
C ARG A 91 -19.33 -1.14 -2.11
N LEU A 92 -18.38 -1.91 -1.65
CA LEU A 92 -18.59 -3.06 -0.76
C LEU A 92 -18.47 -2.67 0.72
N GLY A 93 -18.08 -1.44 1.04
CA GLY A 93 -17.86 -0.98 2.41
C GLY A 93 -16.71 -1.69 3.12
N VAL A 94 -15.68 -2.11 2.36
CA VAL A 94 -14.52 -2.81 2.91
C VAL A 94 -13.49 -1.77 3.36
N PRO A 95 -13.11 -1.71 4.64
CA PRO A 95 -11.98 -0.88 5.07
C PRO A 95 -10.73 -1.22 4.26
N PHE A 96 -10.07 -0.20 3.73
CA PHE A 96 -9.05 -0.44 2.71
C PHE A 96 -7.79 0.38 2.94
N THR A 97 -6.64 -0.27 2.86
CA THR A 97 -5.32 0.35 2.84
C THR A 97 -4.88 0.52 1.38
N THR A 98 -4.41 1.72 1.04
CA THR A 98 -3.80 2.00 -0.25
C THR A 98 -2.49 2.76 -0.05
N GLY A 99 -1.88 3.27 -1.11
CA GLY A 99 -0.66 4.05 -0.93
C GLY A 99 -0.01 4.48 -2.23
N LEU A 100 1.02 5.30 -2.07
CA LEU A 100 1.84 5.84 -3.12
C LEU A 100 3.28 5.32 -3.02
N LEU A 101 3.85 4.96 -4.15
CA LEU A 101 5.27 4.66 -4.30
C LEU A 101 5.98 5.94 -4.74
N LEU A 102 6.86 6.49 -3.93
CA LEU A 102 7.45 7.83 -4.09
C LEU A 102 8.90 7.77 -4.54
N GLY A 103 9.30 8.69 -5.40
CA GLY A 103 10.69 8.80 -5.89
C GLY A 103 10.96 7.97 -7.14
N VAL A 104 9.94 7.68 -7.96
CA VAL A 104 10.07 6.96 -9.24
C VAL A 104 10.18 7.91 -10.45
N GLY A 105 10.20 9.22 -10.22
CA GLY A 105 10.28 10.26 -11.25
C GLY A 105 8.96 11.02 -11.46
N GLU A 106 8.01 10.86 -10.57
CA GLU A 106 6.77 11.64 -10.53
C GLU A 106 7.01 13.09 -10.12
N THR A 107 6.13 13.99 -10.57
CA THR A 107 6.17 15.41 -10.19
C THR A 107 5.41 15.69 -8.89
N TRP A 108 5.67 16.86 -8.29
CA TRP A 108 4.92 17.34 -7.11
C TRP A 108 3.42 17.48 -7.37
N ASP A 109 3.04 17.94 -8.58
CA ASP A 109 1.63 18.03 -8.94
C ASP A 109 0.98 16.65 -9.05
N GLN A 110 1.69 15.66 -9.60
CA GLN A 110 1.21 14.27 -9.65
C GLN A 110 1.02 13.67 -8.26
N ARG A 111 1.92 13.96 -7.30
CA ARG A 111 1.76 13.56 -5.88
C ARG A 111 0.51 14.18 -5.26
N ARG A 112 0.35 15.50 -5.46
CA ARG A 112 -0.82 16.24 -4.95
C ARG A 112 -2.11 15.75 -5.55
N ASP A 113 -2.15 15.53 -6.85
CA ASP A 113 -3.34 15.03 -7.55
C ASP A 113 -3.71 13.62 -7.10
N ALA A 114 -2.72 12.75 -6.86
CA ALA A 114 -2.96 11.41 -6.30
C ALA A 114 -3.57 11.49 -4.89
N LEU A 115 -3.04 12.34 -4.01
CA LEU A 115 -3.58 12.54 -2.66
C LEU A 115 -5.00 13.11 -2.70
N ARG A 116 -5.28 14.10 -3.55
CA ARG A 116 -6.62 14.67 -3.74
C ARG A 116 -7.61 13.65 -4.27
N LEU A 117 -7.20 12.81 -5.21
CA LEU A 117 -8.01 11.71 -5.72
C LEU A 117 -8.41 10.74 -4.60
N LEU A 118 -7.46 10.37 -3.72
CA LEU A 118 -7.74 9.52 -2.56
C LEU A 118 -8.65 10.24 -1.54
N ALA A 119 -8.42 11.54 -1.30
CA ALA A 119 -9.27 12.34 -0.43
C ALA A 119 -10.71 12.43 -0.95
N ASP A 120 -10.89 12.63 -2.26
CA ASP A 120 -12.21 12.63 -2.89
C ASP A 120 -12.90 11.28 -2.78
N MET A 121 -12.14 10.19 -2.95
CA MET A 121 -12.64 8.84 -2.78
C MET A 121 -13.10 8.58 -1.34
N GLN A 122 -12.31 9.01 -0.35
CA GLN A 122 -12.68 8.92 1.07
C GLN A 122 -13.95 9.70 1.35
N ARG A 123 -14.06 10.96 0.90
CA ARG A 123 -15.28 11.77 1.09
C ARG A 123 -16.53 11.13 0.49
N ARG A 124 -16.40 10.42 -0.63
CA ARG A 124 -17.53 9.75 -1.28
C ARG A 124 -17.87 8.39 -0.68
N ARG A 125 -16.91 7.66 -0.13
CA ARG A 125 -17.08 6.24 0.24
C ARG A 125 -16.78 5.94 1.71
N GLY A 126 -15.94 6.72 2.37
CA GLY A 126 -15.61 6.53 3.78
C GLY A 126 -14.92 5.20 4.13
N HIS A 127 -14.13 4.63 3.20
CA HIS A 127 -13.58 3.27 3.36
C HIS A 127 -12.06 3.21 3.42
N LEU A 128 -11.37 4.31 3.07
CA LEU A 128 -9.92 4.34 3.16
C LEU A 128 -9.52 4.54 4.61
N GLN A 129 -8.94 3.52 5.21
CA GLN A 129 -8.45 3.58 6.59
C GLN A 129 -7.03 4.08 6.67
N GLU A 130 -6.23 3.87 5.61
CA GLU A 130 -4.79 4.09 5.65
C GLU A 130 -4.22 4.38 4.26
N VAL A 131 -3.25 5.29 4.20
CA VAL A 131 -2.45 5.60 3.02
C VAL A 131 -0.98 5.41 3.34
N ILE A 132 -0.34 4.46 2.65
CA ILE A 132 1.08 4.17 2.77
C ILE A 132 1.86 5.15 1.88
N LEU A 133 2.80 5.87 2.47
CA LEU A 133 3.77 6.71 1.76
C LEU A 133 5.10 5.94 1.70
N GLN A 134 5.26 5.13 0.65
CA GLN A 134 6.38 4.22 0.50
C GLN A 134 7.47 4.83 -0.38
N PRO A 135 8.68 5.11 0.14
CA PRO A 135 9.80 5.50 -0.70
C PRO A 135 10.22 4.34 -1.61
N TRP A 136 10.37 4.59 -2.91
CA TRP A 136 10.99 3.64 -3.81
C TRP A 136 12.46 3.46 -3.45
N ARG A 137 12.91 2.21 -3.36
CA ARG A 137 14.30 1.89 -2.99
C ARG A 137 14.91 0.93 -4.01
N PRO A 138 16.16 1.17 -4.45
CA PRO A 138 16.88 0.22 -5.28
C PRO A 138 17.17 -1.06 -4.48
N GLY A 139 16.98 -2.22 -5.12
CA GLY A 139 17.23 -3.51 -4.48
C GLY A 139 18.61 -4.09 -4.77
N GLY A 140 18.89 -5.23 -4.15
CA GLY A 140 20.09 -6.03 -4.38
C GLY A 140 21.39 -5.24 -4.11
N ALA A 141 22.38 -5.37 -4.99
CA ALA A 141 23.68 -4.71 -4.84
C ALA A 141 23.64 -3.17 -4.92
N SER A 142 22.52 -2.59 -5.36
CA SER A 142 22.30 -1.14 -5.41
C SER A 142 21.61 -0.57 -4.17
N ALA A 143 21.34 -1.41 -3.18
CA ALA A 143 20.69 -0.99 -1.93
C ALA A 143 21.54 0.07 -1.22
N ARG A 144 20.90 1.15 -0.80
CA ARG A 144 21.53 2.25 -0.08
C ARG A 144 20.53 2.96 0.84
N PRO A 145 20.95 3.63 1.91
CA PRO A 145 20.05 4.45 2.72
C PRO A 145 19.49 5.65 1.93
N LEU A 146 18.39 6.23 2.38
CA LEU A 146 17.90 7.52 1.88
C LEU A 146 18.95 8.60 2.12
N SER A 147 19.27 9.35 1.07
CA SER A 147 20.10 10.54 1.21
C SER A 147 19.34 11.67 1.92
N PRO A 148 20.02 12.65 2.54
CA PRO A 148 19.35 13.77 3.18
C PRO A 148 18.35 14.52 2.30
N PRO A 149 18.61 14.79 0.99
CA PRO A 149 17.61 15.38 0.10
C PRO A 149 16.37 14.49 -0.10
N GLU A 150 16.55 13.16 -0.24
CA GLU A 150 15.41 12.23 -0.37
C GLU A 150 14.57 12.19 0.92
N GLN A 151 15.21 12.26 2.09
CA GLN A 151 14.51 12.35 3.37
C GLN A 151 13.69 13.64 3.47
N ALA A 152 14.29 14.80 3.12
CA ALA A 152 13.60 16.08 3.11
C ALA A 152 12.39 16.07 2.16
N ASP A 153 12.54 15.56 0.94
CA ASP A 153 11.45 15.42 -0.04
C ASP A 153 10.31 14.55 0.52
N LEU A 154 10.63 13.44 1.17
CA LEU A 154 9.61 12.57 1.78
C LEU A 154 8.89 13.24 2.96
N LEU A 155 9.60 13.98 3.83
CA LEU A 155 8.98 14.73 4.93
C LEU A 155 7.99 15.78 4.41
N GLU A 156 8.33 16.45 3.31
CA GLU A 156 7.42 17.38 2.65
C GLU A 156 6.19 16.68 2.08
N VAL A 157 6.35 15.48 1.48
CA VAL A 157 5.20 14.67 1.00
C VAL A 157 4.32 14.21 2.14
N ILE A 158 4.88 13.79 3.27
CA ILE A 158 4.11 13.41 4.47
C ILE A 158 3.29 14.61 4.95
N SER A 159 3.92 15.77 5.09
CA SER A 159 3.24 16.99 5.48
C SER A 159 2.15 17.42 4.47
N LEU A 160 2.38 17.23 3.17
CA LEU A 160 1.39 17.45 2.13
C LEU A 160 0.22 16.48 2.29
N ALA A 161 0.50 15.19 2.47
CA ALA A 161 -0.53 14.15 2.63
C ALA A 161 -1.43 14.46 3.84
N ARG A 162 -0.84 14.86 4.98
CA ARG A 162 -1.62 15.22 6.18
C ARG A 162 -2.52 16.44 5.96
N ARG A 163 -2.16 17.36 5.06
CA ARG A 163 -3.01 18.52 4.71
C ARG A 163 -4.09 18.21 3.68
N GLU A 164 -3.81 17.31 2.73
CA GLU A 164 -4.74 17.01 1.62
C GLU A 164 -5.74 15.90 1.99
N LEU A 165 -5.34 14.95 2.81
CA LEU A 165 -6.18 13.81 3.19
C LEU A 165 -7.06 14.13 4.42
N PRO A 166 -8.28 13.56 4.48
CA PRO A 166 -9.11 13.62 5.68
C PRO A 166 -8.39 13.08 6.93
N PRO A 167 -8.63 13.67 8.13
CA PRO A 167 -7.87 13.36 9.33
C PRO A 167 -8.07 11.93 9.86
N GLU A 168 -9.16 11.28 9.49
CA GLU A 168 -9.45 9.90 9.85
C GLU A 168 -8.61 8.86 9.08
N ILE A 169 -7.88 9.27 8.03
CA ILE A 169 -6.96 8.39 7.32
C ILE A 169 -5.63 8.34 8.05
N HIS A 170 -5.20 7.14 8.43
CA HIS A 170 -3.85 6.92 8.95
C HIS A 170 -2.80 7.05 7.84
N LEU A 171 -1.66 7.65 8.19
CA LEU A 171 -0.51 7.74 7.28
C LEU A 171 0.57 6.77 7.75
N GLN A 172 0.89 5.82 6.89
CA GLN A 172 1.90 4.81 7.14
C GLN A 172 3.17 5.07 6.33
N THR A 173 4.33 4.76 6.92
CA THR A 173 5.57 4.56 6.16
C THR A 173 6.30 3.30 6.65
N PRO A 174 6.86 2.47 5.75
CA PRO A 174 7.65 1.31 6.14
C PRO A 174 8.96 1.74 6.84
N PRO A 175 9.20 1.37 8.11
CA PRO A 175 10.31 1.92 8.90
C PRO A 175 11.69 1.46 8.40
N ASN A 176 11.77 0.27 7.81
CA ASN A 176 13.01 -0.28 7.24
C ASN A 176 13.51 0.45 5.98
N LEU A 177 12.67 1.27 5.35
CA LEU A 177 13.05 2.04 4.17
C LEU A 177 13.62 3.42 4.53
N TRP A 178 13.60 3.77 5.82
CA TRP A 178 14.15 5.00 6.36
C TRP A 178 15.43 4.74 7.16
N PRO A 179 16.35 5.71 7.24
CA PRO A 179 17.33 5.70 8.32
C PRO A 179 16.60 5.78 9.67
N TRP A 180 17.00 4.95 10.62
CA TRP A 180 16.33 4.88 11.91
C TRP A 180 16.26 6.25 12.62
N GLU A 181 17.32 7.03 12.50
CA GLU A 181 17.44 8.35 13.09
C GLU A 181 16.50 9.39 12.46
N ALA A 182 15.98 9.12 11.27
CA ALA A 182 15.06 10.01 10.57
C ALA A 182 13.57 9.71 10.84
N LEU A 183 13.26 8.57 11.45
CA LEU A 183 11.86 8.19 11.77
C LEU A 183 11.16 9.17 12.71
N PRO A 184 11.78 9.73 13.75
CA PRO A 184 11.12 10.75 14.59
C PRO A 184 10.63 11.94 13.78
N ALA A 185 11.41 12.42 12.80
CA ALA A 185 10.98 13.51 11.93
C ALA A 185 9.79 13.11 11.03
N ALA A 186 9.70 11.86 10.60
CA ALA A 186 8.54 11.36 9.85
C ALA A 186 7.26 11.35 10.71
N LEU A 187 7.37 10.95 11.98
CA LEU A 187 6.26 11.01 12.94
C LEU A 187 5.82 12.47 13.19
N GLU A 188 6.77 13.36 13.42
CA GLU A 188 6.49 14.80 13.56
C GLU A 188 5.83 15.41 12.33
N ALA A 189 6.21 14.95 11.12
CA ALA A 189 5.61 15.38 9.86
C ALA A 189 4.18 14.86 9.65
N GLY A 190 3.74 13.84 10.41
CA GLY A 190 2.37 13.36 10.40
C GLY A 190 2.16 11.87 10.16
N ILE A 191 3.21 11.05 10.12
CA ILE A 191 3.07 9.59 10.12
C ILE A 191 2.53 9.15 11.50
N ASP A 192 1.55 8.26 11.50
CA ASP A 192 0.95 7.70 12.72
C ASP A 192 0.84 6.15 12.68
N ASP A 193 1.39 5.53 11.63
CA ASP A 193 1.50 4.08 11.50
C ASP A 193 2.84 3.69 10.83
N LEU A 194 3.48 2.66 11.33
CA LEU A 194 4.71 2.10 10.75
C LEU A 194 4.46 0.79 9.98
N GLY A 195 3.22 0.32 9.96
CA GLY A 195 2.84 -0.93 9.31
C GLY A 195 3.34 -2.17 10.05
N GLY A 196 3.39 -3.26 9.32
CA GLY A 196 3.87 -4.53 9.87
C GLY A 196 5.38 -4.57 9.99
N ILE A 197 5.88 -4.95 11.17
CA ILE A 197 7.29 -5.20 11.43
C ILE A 197 7.48 -6.72 11.55
N ASP A 198 8.32 -7.30 10.70
CA ASP A 198 8.63 -8.72 10.70
C ASP A 198 10.15 -8.93 10.58
N ALA A 199 10.64 -10.11 10.92
CA ALA A 199 12.06 -10.46 10.83
C ALA A 199 12.62 -10.34 9.40
N VAL A 200 11.78 -10.54 8.39
CA VAL A 200 12.16 -10.45 6.97
C VAL A 200 11.10 -9.66 6.20
N ASP A 201 11.52 -8.59 5.54
CA ASP A 201 10.68 -7.93 4.54
C ASP A 201 10.82 -8.67 3.20
N VAL A 202 9.77 -9.41 2.83
CA VAL A 202 9.74 -10.18 1.56
C VAL A 202 9.63 -9.28 0.33
N ILE A 203 9.18 -8.03 0.51
CA ILE A 203 9.05 -7.04 -0.58
C ILE A 203 10.38 -6.32 -0.80
N ASN A 204 11.06 -5.96 0.30
CA ASN A 204 12.31 -5.20 0.27
C ASN A 204 13.42 -5.94 1.02
N PRO A 205 13.82 -7.14 0.58
CA PRO A 205 14.74 -8.00 1.34
C PRO A 205 16.14 -7.42 1.56
N ALA A 206 16.51 -6.38 0.80
CA ALA A 206 17.77 -5.66 0.99
C ALA A 206 17.70 -4.62 2.14
N TYR A 207 16.54 -4.43 2.75
CA TYR A 207 16.29 -3.46 3.83
C TYR A 207 15.69 -4.21 5.02
N PRO A 208 16.53 -4.71 5.94
CA PRO A 208 16.04 -5.45 7.10
C PRO A 208 15.20 -4.54 8.00
N GLN A 209 14.20 -5.13 8.62
CA GLN A 209 13.37 -4.42 9.60
C GLN A 209 14.20 -4.08 10.85
N PRO A 210 14.00 -2.88 11.42
CA PRO A 210 14.54 -2.58 12.73
C PRO A 210 13.79 -3.41 13.77
N LEU A 211 14.42 -4.47 14.25
CA LEU A 211 13.87 -5.25 15.35
C LEU A 211 14.17 -4.53 16.66
N PRO A 212 13.20 -4.40 17.57
CA PRO A 212 13.49 -3.95 18.94
C PRO A 212 14.44 -4.95 19.61
N GLU A 213 15.47 -4.44 20.28
CA GLU A 213 16.35 -5.24 21.12
C GLU A 213 15.59 -5.82 22.34
#